data_e882a6c47545bc238b3e572adb9ad5ef
#
_entry.id   e882a6c47545bc238b3e572adb9ad5ef
#
_cell.length_a   1.000
_cell.length_b   1.000
_cell.length_c   1.000
_cell.angle_alpha   90.00
_cell.angle_beta   90.00
_cell.angle_gamma   90.00
#
_symmetry.space_group_name_H-M   'P 1'
#
loop_
_entity.id
_entity.type
_entity.pdbx_description
1 polymer ?
#
loop_
_entity_poly.entity_id
_entity_poly.type
_entity_poly.pdbx_seq_one_letter_code
_entity_poly.pdbx_strand_id
1 'polypeptide(L)'
;MNSSVITALSPLDGRYHSKVEPLRLYFSEFALIRYRVQVEVAWLKALSHEPGIAEIPLFSAETEIRLDELVTHFSVSDGEAIKRIEAITNHDVKAVEYWLKQTLADNVEIAKAAEFIHFACTSEDINNLSHGLMLKSSLEHVMLPALDQIISRLVELAHQLADVPMLARTHGQP
;
A
#
# COMPACT_ATOMS: atom_id res chain seq x y z
N MET A 1 6.64 23.98 2.65
CA MET A 1 5.56 24.85 3.14
C MET A 1 4.62 24.00 3.96
N ASN A 2 4.47 24.26 5.26
CA ASN A 2 3.40 23.62 6.04
C ASN A 2 2.07 24.16 5.52
N SER A 3 1.33 23.36 4.75
CA SER A 3 -0.02 23.75 4.33
C SER A 3 -0.91 23.84 5.57
N SER A 4 -1.54 24.99 5.76
CA SER A 4 -2.54 25.16 6.82
C SER A 4 -3.72 24.20 6.57
N VAL A 5 -4.32 23.68 7.64
CA VAL A 5 -5.54 22.84 7.57
C VAL A 5 -6.66 23.51 6.73
N ILE A 6 -6.74 24.84 6.76
CA ILE A 6 -7.73 25.62 5.99
C ILE A 6 -7.45 25.61 4.48
N THR A 7 -6.18 25.47 4.08
CA THR A 7 -5.76 25.50 2.67
C THR A 7 -5.50 24.10 2.11
N ALA A 8 -5.83 23.03 2.86
CA ALA A 8 -5.71 21.67 2.39
C ALA A 8 -6.67 21.40 1.22
N LEU A 9 -6.22 20.67 0.20
CA LEU A 9 -7.02 20.36 -1.00
C LEU A 9 -8.23 19.49 -0.71
N SER A 10 -8.19 18.72 0.36
CA SER A 10 -9.23 17.79 0.75
C SER A 10 -9.55 17.92 2.23
N PRO A 11 -10.81 17.75 2.65
CA PRO A 11 -11.16 17.63 4.05
C PRO A 11 -10.42 16.50 4.77
N LEU A 12 -10.02 15.43 4.06
CA LEU A 12 -9.25 14.31 4.61
C LEU A 12 -7.85 14.74 5.03
N ASP A 13 -7.20 15.63 4.27
CA ASP A 13 -5.90 16.20 4.63
C ASP A 13 -6.01 17.45 5.51
N GLY A 14 -7.22 18.01 5.63
CA GLY A 14 -7.55 19.16 6.45
C GLY A 14 -8.17 18.75 7.79
N ARG A 15 -9.46 19.14 7.98
CA ARG A 15 -10.18 18.99 9.25
C ARG A 15 -10.29 17.56 9.78
N TYR A 16 -10.22 16.55 8.91
CA TYR A 16 -10.34 15.13 9.27
C TYR A 16 -8.99 14.39 9.32
N HIS A 17 -7.88 15.07 9.06
CA HIS A 17 -6.54 14.50 9.00
C HIS A 17 -6.26 13.55 10.20
N SER A 18 -6.52 13.98 11.43
CA SER A 18 -6.30 13.15 12.63
C SER A 18 -7.26 11.96 12.76
N LYS A 19 -8.42 12.01 12.09
CA LYS A 19 -9.42 10.93 12.11
C LYS A 19 -9.11 9.82 11.12
N VAL A 20 -8.41 10.15 10.05
CA VAL A 20 -8.05 9.22 8.97
C VAL A 20 -6.58 8.81 9.02
N GLU A 21 -5.85 9.18 10.08
CA GLU A 21 -4.43 8.86 10.25
C GLU A 21 -4.09 7.38 9.99
N PRO A 22 -4.85 6.38 10.49
CA PRO A 22 -4.55 4.98 10.22
C PRO A 22 -4.60 4.59 8.73
N LEU A 23 -5.33 5.33 7.90
CA LEU A 23 -5.44 5.08 6.47
C LEU A 23 -4.20 5.54 5.67
N ARG A 24 -3.34 6.38 6.24
CA ARG A 24 -2.11 6.84 5.58
C ARG A 24 -1.15 5.71 5.24
N LEU A 25 -1.13 4.65 6.06
CA LEU A 25 -0.33 3.46 5.79
C LEU A 25 -0.76 2.69 4.53
N TYR A 26 -1.95 3.01 4.01
CA TYR A 26 -2.55 2.31 2.86
C TYR A 26 -2.79 3.21 1.65
N PHE A 27 -3.08 4.51 1.84
CA PHE A 27 -3.51 5.40 0.76
C PHE A 27 -2.61 6.62 0.54
N SER A 28 -1.50 6.74 1.25
CA SER A 28 -0.51 7.77 0.93
C SER A 28 0.31 7.41 -0.32
N GLU A 29 1.00 8.37 -0.89
CA GLU A 29 1.95 8.13 -1.97
C GLU A 29 3.06 7.15 -1.53
N PHE A 30 3.54 7.27 -0.29
CA PHE A 30 4.48 6.30 0.30
C PHE A 30 3.90 4.88 0.28
N ALA A 31 2.64 4.72 0.65
CA ALA A 31 1.97 3.42 0.63
C ALA A 31 1.90 2.85 -0.80
N LEU A 32 1.51 3.65 -1.78
CA LEU A 32 1.46 3.22 -3.18
C LEU A 32 2.85 2.75 -3.66
N ILE A 33 3.90 3.50 -3.38
CA ILE A 33 5.28 3.14 -3.74
C ILE A 33 5.68 1.80 -3.07
N ARG A 34 5.40 1.64 -1.78
CA ARG A 34 5.66 0.40 -1.04
C ARG A 34 4.94 -0.80 -1.65
N TYR A 35 3.68 -0.66 -2.01
CA TYR A 35 2.92 -1.75 -2.64
C TYR A 35 3.42 -2.06 -4.05
N ARG A 36 3.88 -1.07 -4.81
CA ARG A 36 4.55 -1.31 -6.10
C ARG A 36 5.82 -2.13 -5.92
N VAL A 37 6.66 -1.79 -4.95
CA VAL A 37 7.85 -2.59 -4.58
C VAL A 37 7.45 -4.03 -4.22
N GLN A 38 6.41 -4.19 -3.39
CA GLN A 38 5.90 -5.52 -3.02
C GLN A 38 5.45 -6.34 -4.24
N VAL A 39 4.73 -5.73 -5.17
CA VAL A 39 4.24 -6.40 -6.39
C VAL A 39 5.40 -6.78 -7.31
N GLU A 40 6.35 -5.89 -7.54
CA GLU A 40 7.53 -6.17 -8.37
C GLU A 40 8.40 -7.29 -7.79
N VAL A 41 8.61 -7.28 -6.48
CA VAL A 41 9.34 -8.35 -5.78
C VAL A 41 8.60 -9.68 -5.88
N ALA A 42 7.28 -9.69 -5.64
CA ALA A 42 6.47 -10.90 -5.76
C ALA A 42 6.47 -11.44 -7.18
N TRP A 43 6.43 -10.57 -8.19
CA TRP A 43 6.51 -10.95 -9.58
C TRP A 43 7.87 -11.53 -9.94
N LEU A 44 8.97 -10.91 -9.53
CA LEU A 44 10.32 -11.43 -9.74
C LEU A 44 10.51 -12.83 -9.11
N LYS A 45 10.00 -13.04 -7.90
CA LYS A 45 10.00 -14.35 -7.24
C LYS A 45 9.17 -15.37 -8.04
N ALA A 46 8.00 -14.99 -8.52
CA ALA A 46 7.15 -15.86 -9.34
C ALA A 46 7.86 -16.28 -10.64
N LEU A 47 8.53 -15.34 -11.29
CA LEU A 47 9.32 -15.63 -12.51
C LEU A 47 10.46 -16.61 -12.23
N SER A 48 11.14 -16.52 -11.08
CA SER A 48 12.22 -17.45 -10.72
C SER A 48 11.72 -18.88 -10.46
N HIS A 49 10.43 -19.05 -10.15
CA HIS A 49 9.80 -20.35 -9.99
C HIS A 49 9.11 -20.87 -11.26
N GLU A 50 9.11 -20.10 -12.35
CA GLU A 50 8.44 -20.49 -13.59
C GLU A 50 9.37 -21.35 -14.47
N PRO A 51 9.08 -22.67 -14.61
CA PRO A 51 9.97 -23.56 -15.35
C PRO A 51 10.07 -23.24 -16.85
N GLY A 52 9.11 -22.48 -17.38
CA GLY A 52 9.08 -22.07 -18.78
C GLY A 52 10.06 -20.96 -19.13
N ILE A 53 10.72 -20.34 -18.15
CA ILE A 53 11.66 -19.21 -18.33
C ILE A 53 13.04 -19.65 -17.81
N ALA A 54 13.79 -20.36 -18.65
CA ALA A 54 15.08 -20.92 -18.28
C ALA A 54 16.18 -19.86 -18.04
N GLU A 55 15.96 -18.64 -18.52
CA GLU A 55 16.89 -17.52 -18.40
C GLU A 55 16.96 -16.93 -16.98
N ILE A 56 15.93 -17.16 -16.16
CA ILE A 56 15.94 -16.77 -14.77
C ILE A 56 16.11 -18.02 -13.87
N PRO A 57 17.18 -18.10 -13.09
CA PRO A 57 17.38 -19.25 -12.21
C PRO A 57 16.41 -19.21 -11.02
N LEU A 58 16.10 -20.39 -10.49
CA LEU A 58 15.43 -20.48 -9.20
C LEU A 58 16.32 -19.82 -8.14
N PHE A 59 15.76 -18.86 -7.40
CA PHE A 59 16.49 -18.18 -6.35
C PHE A 59 16.73 -19.11 -5.14
N SER A 60 17.88 -18.93 -4.51
CA SER A 60 18.18 -19.57 -3.24
C SER A 60 17.27 -19.05 -2.12
N ALA A 61 17.11 -19.83 -1.04
CA ALA A 61 16.34 -19.40 0.13
C ALA A 61 16.90 -18.09 0.74
N GLU A 62 18.21 -17.87 0.68
CA GLU A 62 18.84 -16.64 1.15
C GLU A 62 18.41 -15.43 0.31
N THR A 63 18.40 -15.59 -1.00
CA THR A 63 17.92 -14.53 -1.92
C THR A 63 16.45 -14.23 -1.74
N GLU A 64 15.61 -15.25 -1.53
CA GLU A 64 14.19 -15.06 -1.25
C GLU A 64 13.95 -14.32 0.06
N ILE A 65 14.66 -14.67 1.13
CA ILE A 65 14.62 -13.96 2.41
C ILE A 65 15.03 -12.50 2.22
N ARG A 66 16.11 -12.23 1.49
CA ARG A 66 16.56 -10.87 1.18
C ARG A 66 15.48 -10.03 0.48
N LEU A 67 14.76 -10.63 -0.47
CA LEU A 67 13.65 -9.99 -1.17
C LEU A 67 12.47 -9.69 -0.22
N ASP A 68 12.12 -10.63 0.66
CA ASP A 68 11.05 -10.45 1.65
C ASP A 68 11.42 -9.39 2.70
N GLU A 69 12.68 -9.36 3.13
CA GLU A 69 13.20 -8.35 4.05
C GLU A 69 13.15 -6.95 3.44
N LEU A 70 13.48 -6.81 2.15
CA LEU A 70 13.39 -5.53 1.45
C LEU A 70 11.96 -4.95 1.51
N VAL A 71 10.95 -5.79 1.27
CA VAL A 71 9.55 -5.39 1.34
C VAL A 71 9.12 -5.07 2.77
N THR A 72 9.51 -5.92 3.72
CA THR A 72 9.11 -5.80 5.13
C THR A 72 9.69 -4.55 5.80
N HIS A 73 10.94 -4.23 5.48
CA HIS A 73 11.67 -3.10 6.06
C HIS A 73 11.65 -1.83 5.19
N PHE A 74 10.81 -1.81 4.15
CA PHE A 74 10.68 -0.64 3.27
C PHE A 74 10.31 0.61 4.07
N SER A 75 11.15 1.63 4.00
CA SER A 75 11.09 2.84 4.82
C SER A 75 10.72 4.09 4.01
N VAL A 76 10.42 5.18 4.71
CA VAL A 76 10.17 6.49 4.08
C VAL A 76 11.39 6.95 3.28
N SER A 77 12.62 6.70 3.78
CA SER A 77 13.84 7.07 3.06
C SER A 77 14.01 6.31 1.74
N ASP A 78 13.50 5.08 1.65
CA ASP A 78 13.48 4.31 0.39
C ASP A 78 12.47 4.91 -0.59
N GLY A 79 11.29 5.26 -0.11
CA GLY A 79 10.29 6.00 -0.90
C GLY A 79 10.85 7.31 -1.45
N GLU A 80 11.56 8.09 -0.62
CA GLU A 80 12.23 9.33 -1.06
C GLU A 80 13.35 9.05 -2.08
N ALA A 81 14.07 7.94 -1.95
CA ALA A 81 15.07 7.53 -2.95
C ALA A 81 14.41 7.24 -4.31
N ILE A 82 13.29 6.53 -4.32
CA ILE A 82 12.50 6.30 -5.53
C ILE A 82 12.01 7.61 -6.12
N LYS A 83 11.50 8.55 -5.31
CA LYS A 83 11.06 9.86 -5.79
C LYS A 83 12.19 10.69 -6.42
N ARG A 84 13.43 10.57 -5.92
CA ARG A 84 14.59 11.21 -6.56
C ARG A 84 14.88 10.63 -7.95
N ILE A 85 14.73 9.33 -8.14
CA ILE A 85 14.87 8.67 -9.45
C ILE A 85 13.72 9.11 -10.37
N GLU A 86 12.50 9.13 -9.87
CA GLU A 86 11.32 9.58 -10.62
C GLU A 86 11.46 11.01 -11.14
N ALA A 87 12.02 11.91 -10.33
CA ALA A 87 12.27 13.30 -10.75
C ALA A 87 13.22 13.43 -11.97
N ILE A 88 14.04 12.40 -12.21
CA ILE A 88 14.96 12.34 -13.36
C ILE A 88 14.32 11.60 -14.53
N THR A 89 13.68 10.46 -14.26
CA THR A 89 13.09 9.59 -15.29
C THR A 89 11.74 10.08 -15.80
N ASN A 90 11.08 10.93 -15.01
CA ASN A 90 9.71 11.40 -15.21
C ASN A 90 8.70 10.23 -15.39
N HIS A 91 8.97 9.13 -14.70
CA HIS A 91 8.15 7.91 -14.76
C HIS A 91 8.18 7.17 -13.41
N ASP A 92 7.03 7.05 -12.76
CA ASP A 92 6.88 6.56 -11.38
C ASP A 92 7.20 5.05 -11.22
N VAL A 93 6.58 4.18 -12.03
CA VAL A 93 6.84 2.73 -11.93
C VAL A 93 8.26 2.38 -12.39
N LYS A 94 8.77 3.06 -13.42
CA LYS A 94 10.16 2.88 -13.88
C LYS A 94 11.18 3.28 -12.80
N ALA A 95 10.86 4.26 -11.98
CA ALA A 95 11.69 4.64 -10.85
C ALA A 95 11.79 3.51 -9.80
N VAL A 96 10.71 2.77 -9.56
CA VAL A 96 10.70 1.58 -8.69
C VAL A 96 11.63 0.49 -9.26
N GLU A 97 11.52 0.19 -10.55
CA GLU A 97 12.41 -0.77 -11.24
C GLU A 97 13.89 -0.40 -11.07
N TYR A 98 14.25 0.85 -11.34
CA TYR A 98 15.63 1.31 -11.20
C TYR A 98 16.13 1.25 -9.76
N TRP A 99 15.29 1.62 -8.79
CA TRP A 99 15.64 1.52 -7.38
C TRP A 99 15.88 0.07 -6.96
N LEU A 100 15.03 -0.87 -7.38
CA LEU A 100 15.21 -2.30 -7.12
C LEU A 100 16.52 -2.80 -7.71
N LYS A 101 16.82 -2.49 -8.97
CA LYS A 101 18.10 -2.86 -9.64
C LYS A 101 19.31 -2.32 -8.89
N GLN A 102 19.25 -1.08 -8.40
CA GLN A 102 20.35 -0.47 -7.64
C GLN A 102 20.51 -1.09 -6.24
N THR A 103 19.41 -1.27 -5.52
CA THR A 103 19.41 -1.76 -4.12
C THR A 103 19.82 -3.23 -4.02
N LEU A 104 19.55 -4.01 -5.05
CA LEU A 104 19.78 -5.45 -5.08
C LEU A 104 21.00 -5.84 -5.93
N ALA A 105 21.77 -4.88 -6.41
CA ALA A 105 22.93 -5.11 -7.28
C ALA A 105 24.07 -5.92 -6.62
N ASP A 106 24.13 -5.93 -5.31
CA ASP A 106 25.09 -6.70 -4.51
C ASP A 106 24.77 -8.21 -4.44
N ASN A 107 23.51 -8.60 -4.71
CA ASN A 107 23.11 -10.00 -4.77
C ASN A 107 23.39 -10.59 -6.16
N VAL A 108 24.26 -11.59 -6.23
CA VAL A 108 24.73 -12.18 -7.50
C VAL A 108 23.60 -12.85 -8.30
N GLU A 109 22.62 -13.47 -7.63
CA GLU A 109 21.49 -14.13 -8.30
C GLU A 109 20.55 -13.09 -8.91
N ILE A 110 20.21 -12.05 -8.13
CA ILE A 110 19.32 -10.97 -8.60
C ILE A 110 20.01 -10.13 -9.68
N ALA A 111 21.31 -9.85 -9.54
CA ALA A 111 22.06 -9.11 -10.57
C ALA A 111 22.02 -9.80 -11.92
N LYS A 112 22.05 -11.15 -11.97
CA LYS A 112 21.87 -11.93 -13.21
C LYS A 112 20.44 -11.85 -13.75
N ALA A 113 19.46 -11.73 -12.88
CA ALA A 113 18.05 -11.65 -13.21
C ALA A 113 17.52 -10.19 -13.28
N ALA A 114 18.39 -9.18 -13.23
CA ALA A 114 18.00 -7.78 -13.14
C ALA A 114 17.08 -7.30 -14.27
N GLU A 115 17.25 -7.84 -15.48
CA GLU A 115 16.40 -7.50 -16.63
C GLU A 115 15.00 -8.16 -16.57
N PHE A 116 14.79 -9.08 -15.63
CA PHE A 116 13.47 -9.66 -15.38
C PHE A 116 12.65 -8.87 -14.34
N ILE A 117 13.23 -7.85 -13.69
CA ILE A 117 12.45 -6.89 -12.90
C ILE A 117 11.52 -6.14 -13.87
N HIS A 118 10.23 -6.14 -13.58
CA HIS A 118 9.17 -5.60 -14.46
C HIS A 118 9.00 -6.34 -15.81
N PHE A 119 9.54 -7.54 -15.95
CA PHE A 119 9.47 -8.31 -17.21
C PHE A 119 8.02 -8.66 -17.55
N ALA A 120 7.65 -8.47 -18.83
CA ALA A 120 6.33 -8.77 -19.40
C ALA A 120 5.15 -8.04 -18.73
N CYS A 121 5.41 -7.00 -17.94
CA CYS A 121 4.39 -6.15 -17.30
C CYS A 121 4.32 -4.78 -17.98
N THR A 122 3.17 -4.14 -17.85
CA THR A 122 3.04 -2.70 -18.01
C THR A 122 2.93 -2.02 -16.64
N SER A 123 3.09 -0.70 -16.59
CA SER A 123 2.90 0.07 -15.35
C SER A 123 1.53 -0.16 -14.74
N GLU A 124 0.51 -0.37 -15.57
CA GLU A 124 -0.86 -0.55 -15.09
C GLU A 124 -1.08 -1.93 -14.44
N ASP A 125 -0.37 -2.98 -14.86
CA ASP A 125 -0.41 -4.27 -14.17
C ASP A 125 0.07 -4.12 -12.73
N ILE A 126 1.18 -3.40 -12.53
CA ILE A 126 1.73 -3.12 -11.20
C ILE A 126 0.80 -2.22 -10.39
N ASN A 127 0.27 -1.16 -10.99
CA ASN A 127 -0.66 -0.23 -10.35
C ASN A 127 -1.94 -0.91 -9.87
N ASN A 128 -2.58 -1.70 -10.73
CA ASN A 128 -3.83 -2.40 -10.39
C ASN A 128 -3.65 -3.36 -9.23
N LEU A 129 -2.59 -4.17 -9.23
CA LEU A 129 -2.30 -5.08 -8.11
C LEU A 129 -1.98 -4.30 -6.83
N SER A 130 -1.21 -3.22 -6.93
CA SER A 130 -0.90 -2.34 -5.79
C SER A 130 -2.18 -1.76 -5.18
N HIS A 131 -3.05 -1.16 -5.99
CA HIS A 131 -4.33 -0.62 -5.53
C HIS A 131 -5.25 -1.70 -4.92
N GLY A 132 -5.27 -2.89 -5.51
CA GLY A 132 -6.00 -4.04 -4.96
C GLY A 132 -5.50 -4.43 -3.57
N LEU A 133 -4.18 -4.49 -3.37
CA LEU A 133 -3.55 -4.79 -2.08
C LEU A 133 -3.78 -3.67 -1.06
N MET A 134 -3.67 -2.41 -1.47
CA MET A 134 -3.96 -1.23 -0.64
C MET A 134 -5.39 -1.30 -0.10
N LEU A 135 -6.36 -1.52 -1.00
CA LEU A 135 -7.77 -1.63 -0.64
C LEU A 135 -8.03 -2.80 0.29
N LYS A 136 -7.53 -4.00 -0.06
CA LYS A 136 -7.68 -5.19 0.77
C LYS A 136 -7.16 -4.94 2.18
N SER A 137 -5.92 -4.50 2.31
CA SER A 137 -5.28 -4.31 3.62
C SER A 137 -5.96 -3.22 4.45
N SER A 138 -6.40 -2.12 3.82
CA SER A 138 -7.13 -1.05 4.52
C SER A 138 -8.50 -1.51 5.01
N LEU A 139 -9.21 -2.31 4.21
CA LEU A 139 -10.48 -2.92 4.63
C LEU A 139 -10.28 -3.82 5.83
N GLU A 140 -9.33 -4.77 5.76
CA GLU A 140 -9.10 -5.77 6.79
C GLU A 140 -8.61 -5.16 8.12
N HIS A 141 -7.73 -4.16 8.07
CA HIS A 141 -7.05 -3.69 9.27
C HIS A 141 -7.60 -2.37 9.85
N VAL A 142 -8.38 -1.60 9.07
CA VAL A 142 -8.87 -0.29 9.51
C VAL A 142 -10.39 -0.17 9.36
N MET A 143 -10.91 -0.38 8.14
CA MET A 143 -12.30 -0.01 7.86
C MET A 143 -13.30 -0.98 8.47
N LEU A 144 -13.11 -2.30 8.31
CA LEU A 144 -13.98 -3.30 8.90
C LEU A 144 -13.94 -3.28 10.42
N PRO A 145 -12.77 -3.23 11.09
CA PRO A 145 -12.74 -3.06 12.54
C PRO A 145 -13.45 -1.80 13.05
N ALA A 146 -13.35 -0.69 12.32
CA ALA A 146 -14.08 0.53 12.70
C ALA A 146 -15.59 0.39 12.53
N LEU A 147 -16.06 -0.29 11.48
CA LEU A 147 -17.48 -0.60 11.29
C LEU A 147 -18.01 -1.54 12.38
N ASP A 148 -17.26 -2.56 12.75
CA ASP A 148 -17.61 -3.49 13.83
C ASP A 148 -17.77 -2.77 15.17
N GLN A 149 -16.91 -1.80 15.45
CA GLN A 149 -17.06 -0.94 16.66
C GLN A 149 -18.36 -0.14 16.63
N ILE A 150 -18.73 0.43 15.48
CA ILE A 150 -19.99 1.17 15.33
C ILE A 150 -21.19 0.23 15.54
N ILE A 151 -21.18 -0.94 14.87
CA ILE A 151 -22.24 -1.94 15.00
C ILE A 151 -22.38 -2.39 16.46
N SER A 152 -21.28 -2.74 17.11
CA SER A 152 -21.28 -3.14 18.52
C SER A 152 -21.86 -2.06 19.41
N ARG A 153 -21.48 -0.79 19.19
CA ARG A 153 -22.02 0.33 19.97
C ARG A 153 -23.51 0.55 19.74
N LEU A 154 -24.00 0.39 18.52
CA LEU A 154 -25.43 0.48 18.21
C LEU A 154 -26.22 -0.65 18.87
N VAL A 155 -25.70 -1.88 18.86
CA VAL A 155 -26.31 -3.02 19.55
C VAL A 155 -26.39 -2.78 21.06
N GLU A 156 -25.30 -2.32 21.68
CA GLU A 156 -25.30 -1.94 23.09
C GLU A 156 -26.37 -0.89 23.42
N LEU A 157 -26.43 0.20 22.65
CA LEU A 157 -27.43 1.25 22.84
C LEU A 157 -28.85 0.71 22.67
N ALA A 158 -29.10 -0.14 21.68
CA ALA A 158 -30.41 -0.76 21.46
C ALA A 158 -30.84 -1.57 22.67
N HIS A 159 -29.95 -2.36 23.27
CA HIS A 159 -30.26 -3.12 24.48
C HIS A 159 -30.42 -2.22 25.71
N GLN A 160 -29.57 -1.23 25.91
CA GLN A 160 -29.63 -0.31 27.04
C GLN A 160 -30.89 0.54 27.05
N LEU A 161 -31.42 0.87 25.88
CA LEU A 161 -32.55 1.78 25.72
C LEU A 161 -33.86 1.06 25.34
N ALA A 162 -33.87 -0.28 25.32
CA ALA A 162 -35.01 -1.08 24.84
C ALA A 162 -36.31 -0.76 25.60
N ASP A 163 -36.21 -0.52 26.91
CA ASP A 163 -37.37 -0.23 27.77
C ASP A 163 -37.65 1.29 28.00
N VAL A 164 -36.90 2.14 27.28
CA VAL A 164 -37.05 3.59 27.40
C VAL A 164 -38.11 4.08 26.40
N PRO A 165 -39.30 4.50 26.87
CA PRO A 165 -40.31 5.05 25.96
C PRO A 165 -39.86 6.43 25.46
N MET A 166 -40.03 6.69 24.18
CA MET A 166 -39.75 7.99 23.59
C MET A 166 -40.84 8.40 22.60
N LEU A 167 -41.09 9.70 22.56
CA LEU A 167 -41.92 10.28 21.51
C LEU A 167 -41.04 10.56 20.27
N ALA A 168 -41.34 9.88 19.17
CA ALA A 168 -40.65 10.14 17.91
C ALA A 168 -41.07 11.52 17.36
N ARG A 169 -40.07 12.28 16.88
CA ARG A 169 -40.31 13.57 16.21
C ARG A 169 -39.84 13.46 14.76
N THR A 170 -40.65 13.97 13.85
CA THR A 170 -40.34 14.05 12.43
C THR A 170 -40.28 15.51 12.03
N HIS A 171 -39.24 15.92 11.33
CA HIS A 171 -39.04 17.30 10.84
C HIS A 171 -39.11 18.37 11.96
N GLY A 172 -38.68 18.02 13.17
CA GLY A 172 -38.73 18.93 14.32
C GLY A 172 -40.13 19.15 14.91
N GLN A 173 -41.13 18.41 14.48
CA GLN A 173 -42.51 18.43 15.01
C GLN A 173 -42.69 17.28 16.02
N PRO A 174 -43.45 17.50 17.13
CA PRO A 174 -43.80 16.44 18.05
C PRO A 174 -44.74 15.41 17.41
#